data_9ddb6c62484b59aec2afc7be85b36f92
#
_entry.id   9ddb6c62484b59aec2afc7be85b36f92
#
_cell.length_a   1.000
_cell.length_b   1.000
_cell.length_c   1.000
_cell.angle_alpha   90.00
_cell.angle_beta   90.00
_cell.angle_gamma   90.00
#
_symmetry.space_group_name_H-M   'P 1'
#
loop_
_entity.id
_entity.type
_entity.pdbx_description
1 polymer ?
#
loop_
_entity_poly.entity_id
_entity_poly.type
_entity_poly.pdbx_seq_one_letter_code
_entity_poly.pdbx_strand_id
1 'polypeptide(L)'
;MDITWYGLSCFRIREGGVTIVCDPFDKSVGLTLPRLRADVVTVSHERPGHNCIERITGEPKILRGPGEYEVKNVFFTGLTTYHRRRDPALPERNVIFFMEFGDFTIGHLGDLGEVPSQSEIEELDLGEVDVMMVPVGGGDTLDPTRAVEVIGMFEPKIVIPMHFQQPELTAPWAAQLEPVDKFLRELGVSAPEPESVLKVSKSSLPEETQVALFIMSQ
;
A
#
# COMPACT_ATOMS: atom_id res chain seq x y z
N MET A 1 13.39 4.45 9.70
CA MET A 1 12.08 3.79 9.51
C MET A 1 12.26 2.34 9.13
N ASP A 2 11.40 1.45 9.62
CA ASP A 2 11.39 0.03 9.27
C ASP A 2 10.04 -0.32 8.64
N ILE A 3 10.05 -0.87 7.42
CA ILE A 3 8.84 -1.33 6.70
C ILE A 3 8.93 -2.84 6.51
N THR A 4 7.87 -3.55 6.88
CA THR A 4 7.75 -5.03 6.77
C THR A 4 6.46 -5.38 6.04
N TRP A 5 6.53 -6.31 5.09
CA TRP A 5 5.37 -6.79 4.33
C TRP A 5 4.88 -8.15 4.84
N TYR A 6 3.56 -8.31 4.95
CA TYR A 6 2.91 -9.54 5.42
C TYR A 6 2.09 -10.27 4.35
N GLY A 7 2.02 -9.71 3.15
CA GLY A 7 1.24 -10.24 2.03
C GLY A 7 0.13 -9.30 1.60
N LEU A 8 -0.37 -9.46 0.37
CA LEU A 8 -1.33 -8.57 -0.27
C LEU A 8 -0.94 -7.10 -0.09
N SER A 9 -1.81 -6.29 0.51
CA SER A 9 -1.58 -4.87 0.83
C SER A 9 -1.23 -4.64 2.31
N CYS A 10 -0.88 -5.72 3.08
CA CYS A 10 -0.63 -5.60 4.51
C CYS A 10 0.82 -5.28 4.81
N PHE A 11 1.05 -4.09 5.36
CA PHE A 11 2.36 -3.64 5.81
C PHE A 11 2.35 -3.23 7.27
N ARG A 12 3.52 -3.36 7.91
CA ARG A 12 3.80 -2.72 9.19
C ARG A 12 4.92 -1.71 9.00
N ILE A 13 4.66 -0.48 9.43
CA ILE A 13 5.60 0.65 9.40
C ILE A 13 5.93 1.00 10.84
N ARG A 14 7.22 1.17 11.14
CA ARG A 14 7.71 1.54 12.48
C ARG A 14 8.67 2.72 12.36
N GLU A 15 8.31 3.82 13.00
CA GLU A 15 9.11 5.03 13.03
C GLU A 15 8.83 5.83 14.30
N GLY A 16 9.87 6.42 14.93
CA GLY A 16 9.72 7.36 16.04
C GLY A 16 8.93 6.83 17.24
N GLY A 17 8.90 5.51 17.47
CA GLY A 17 8.09 4.88 18.52
C GLY A 17 6.62 4.67 18.17
N VAL A 18 6.21 4.98 16.92
CA VAL A 18 4.88 4.70 16.38
C VAL A 18 4.92 3.45 15.51
N THR A 19 3.90 2.62 15.63
CA THR A 19 3.70 1.44 14.79
C THR A 19 2.36 1.55 14.07
N ILE A 20 2.40 1.50 12.74
CA ILE A 20 1.23 1.53 11.87
C ILE A 20 1.10 0.17 11.18
N VAL A 21 -0.11 -0.35 11.08
CA VAL A 21 -0.43 -1.52 10.24
C VAL A 21 -1.45 -1.09 9.20
N CYS A 22 -1.11 -1.31 7.92
CA CYS A 22 -1.99 -1.04 6.79
C CYS A 22 -2.68 -2.34 6.38
N ASP A 23 -3.98 -2.28 6.10
CA ASP A 23 -4.79 -3.32 5.47
C ASP A 23 -4.55 -4.74 6.02
N PRO A 24 -4.80 -5.01 7.31
CA PRO A 24 -4.67 -6.37 7.84
C PRO A 24 -5.72 -7.30 7.24
N PHE A 25 -5.30 -8.51 6.84
CA PHE A 25 -6.16 -9.50 6.18
C PHE A 25 -6.51 -10.67 7.10
N ASP A 26 -7.59 -11.37 6.76
CA ASP A 26 -7.98 -12.62 7.41
C ASP A 26 -7.49 -13.85 6.63
N LYS A 27 -7.62 -15.04 7.24
CA LYS A 27 -7.15 -16.30 6.66
C LYS A 27 -7.88 -16.75 5.39
N SER A 28 -8.99 -16.14 5.01
CA SER A 28 -9.76 -16.52 3.82
C SER A 28 -8.99 -16.26 2.52
N VAL A 29 -8.01 -15.37 2.57
CA VAL A 29 -7.13 -15.07 1.42
C VAL A 29 -6.08 -16.17 1.16
N GLY A 30 -5.89 -17.10 2.11
CA GLY A 30 -4.92 -18.20 2.03
C GLY A 30 -3.62 -17.94 2.82
N LEU A 31 -3.40 -16.71 3.23
CA LEU A 31 -2.24 -16.31 4.03
C LEU A 31 -2.60 -16.31 5.52
N THR A 32 -1.59 -16.36 6.37
CA THR A 32 -1.75 -16.25 7.82
C THR A 32 -1.08 -14.99 8.33
N LEU A 33 -1.89 -14.03 8.79
CA LEU A 33 -1.37 -12.83 9.45
C LEU A 33 -1.08 -13.15 10.93
N PRO A 34 0.15 -12.97 11.42
CA PRO A 34 0.44 -13.10 12.84
C PRO A 34 -0.30 -12.00 13.65
N ARG A 35 -0.34 -12.16 14.97
CA ARG A 35 -0.83 -11.06 15.81
C ARG A 35 0.19 -9.92 15.82
N LEU A 36 -0.23 -8.76 15.34
CA LEU A 36 0.60 -7.57 15.28
C LEU A 36 0.16 -6.57 16.36
N ARG A 37 1.13 -5.87 16.95
CA ARG A 37 0.83 -4.72 17.79
C ARG A 37 0.94 -3.46 16.92
N ALA A 38 -0.06 -2.57 17.06
CA ALA A 38 -0.05 -1.28 16.39
C ALA A 38 -0.61 -0.18 17.28
N ASP A 39 -0.24 1.06 16.98
CA ASP A 39 -0.83 2.29 17.50
C ASP A 39 -1.91 2.82 16.55
N VAL A 40 -1.73 2.57 15.26
CA VAL A 40 -2.67 2.97 14.20
C VAL A 40 -2.89 1.80 13.24
N VAL A 41 -4.12 1.64 12.77
CA VAL A 41 -4.45 0.77 11.64
C VAL A 41 -5.15 1.61 10.59
N THR A 42 -4.67 1.55 9.35
CA THR A 42 -5.39 2.09 8.19
C THR A 42 -6.12 0.96 7.48
N VAL A 43 -7.36 1.20 7.08
CA VAL A 43 -8.20 0.27 6.32
C VAL A 43 -8.67 0.97 5.07
N SER A 44 -8.16 0.56 3.92
CA SER A 44 -8.50 1.17 2.63
C SER A 44 -9.95 0.90 2.24
N HIS A 45 -10.47 -0.29 2.55
CA HIS A 45 -11.85 -0.67 2.27
C HIS A 45 -12.29 -1.92 3.07
N GLU A 46 -13.59 -2.20 3.07
CA GLU A 46 -14.20 -3.24 3.90
C GLU A 46 -14.29 -4.60 3.18
N ARG A 47 -13.14 -5.20 2.85
CA ARG A 47 -13.04 -6.57 2.33
C ARG A 47 -12.14 -7.43 3.22
N PRO A 48 -12.34 -8.77 3.25
CA PRO A 48 -11.57 -9.70 4.10
C PRO A 48 -10.05 -9.64 3.92
N GLY A 49 -9.59 -9.20 2.75
CA GLY A 49 -8.18 -8.99 2.44
C GLY A 49 -7.56 -7.74 3.08
N HIS A 50 -8.36 -6.84 3.72
CA HIS A 50 -7.90 -5.49 4.11
C HIS A 50 -8.39 -4.98 5.46
N ASN A 51 -9.34 -5.66 6.13
CA ASN A 51 -10.04 -5.11 7.30
C ASN A 51 -10.04 -5.98 8.56
N CYS A 52 -9.17 -6.97 8.66
CA CYS A 52 -9.12 -7.91 9.79
C CYS A 52 -8.42 -7.31 11.01
N ILE A 53 -9.04 -6.33 11.64
CA ILE A 53 -8.51 -5.62 12.82
C ILE A 53 -8.37 -6.51 14.07
N GLU A 54 -9.08 -7.65 14.14
CA GLU A 54 -9.02 -8.60 15.25
C GLU A 54 -7.65 -9.26 15.40
N ARG A 55 -6.81 -9.17 14.38
CA ARG A 55 -5.42 -9.64 14.43
C ARG A 55 -4.47 -8.61 15.03
N ILE A 56 -4.96 -7.39 15.28
CA ILE A 56 -4.17 -6.29 15.80
C ILE A 56 -4.40 -6.12 17.30
N THR A 57 -3.33 -5.91 18.03
CA THR A 57 -3.31 -5.69 19.48
C THR A 57 -2.77 -4.29 19.79
N GLY A 58 -2.99 -3.80 21.03
CA GLY A 58 -2.45 -2.51 21.48
C GLY A 58 -3.45 -1.36 21.45
N GLU A 59 -4.75 -1.63 21.25
CA GLU A 59 -5.82 -0.61 21.21
C GLU A 59 -5.56 0.49 20.18
N PRO A 60 -5.32 0.13 18.90
CA PRO A 60 -4.96 1.08 17.87
C PRO A 60 -6.09 2.05 17.52
N LYS A 61 -5.75 3.26 17.09
CA LYS A 61 -6.68 4.12 16.37
C LYS A 61 -6.93 3.52 14.99
N ILE A 62 -8.18 3.28 14.64
CA ILE A 62 -8.56 2.74 13.33
C ILE A 62 -8.98 3.88 12.41
N LEU A 63 -8.30 4.02 11.26
CA LEU A 63 -8.62 5.00 10.22
C LEU A 63 -9.27 4.27 9.03
N ARG A 64 -10.54 4.60 8.71
CA ARG A 64 -11.36 3.89 7.70
C ARG A 64 -11.98 4.81 6.66
N GLY A 65 -11.65 6.07 6.63
CA GLY A 65 -12.31 7.05 5.77
C GLY A 65 -11.37 8.11 5.25
N PRO A 66 -11.85 8.90 4.29
CA PRO A 66 -11.14 10.10 3.85
C PRO A 66 -11.12 11.13 4.98
N GLY A 67 -10.14 12.04 4.92
CA GLY A 67 -9.96 13.13 5.86
C GLY A 67 -8.55 13.21 6.38
N GLU A 68 -8.32 14.19 7.24
CA GLU A 68 -7.03 14.45 7.87
C GLU A 68 -7.08 13.98 9.33
N TYR A 69 -6.03 13.29 9.74
CA TYR A 69 -5.90 12.76 11.10
C TYR A 69 -4.49 13.01 11.61
N GLU A 70 -4.38 13.21 12.91
CA GLU A 70 -3.08 13.25 13.60
C GLU A 70 -3.07 12.22 14.74
N VAL A 71 -2.08 11.34 14.75
CA VAL A 71 -1.88 10.36 15.81
C VAL A 71 -0.39 10.27 16.13
N LYS A 72 0.00 10.60 17.37
CA LYS A 72 1.39 10.53 17.85
C LYS A 72 2.38 11.30 16.95
N ASN A 73 2.02 12.49 16.50
CA ASN A 73 2.79 13.36 15.61
C ASN A 73 3.04 12.77 14.20
N VAL A 74 2.22 11.81 13.80
CA VAL A 74 2.12 11.37 12.39
C VAL A 74 0.84 11.94 11.82
N PHE A 75 0.95 12.64 10.70
CA PHE A 75 -0.20 13.16 9.97
C PHE A 75 -0.63 12.13 8.91
N PHE A 76 -1.94 11.95 8.80
CA PHE A 76 -2.53 11.03 7.82
C PHE A 76 -3.52 11.81 6.97
N THR A 77 -3.35 11.75 5.66
CA THR A 77 -4.32 12.23 4.69
C THR A 77 -4.96 11.05 3.99
N GLY A 78 -6.26 10.87 4.18
CA GLY A 78 -7.05 9.85 3.50
C GLY A 78 -7.83 10.45 2.35
N LEU A 79 -7.70 9.92 1.14
CA LEU A 79 -8.45 10.34 -0.04
C LEU A 79 -9.34 9.21 -0.54
N THR A 80 -10.60 9.54 -0.84
CA THR A 80 -11.51 8.59 -1.50
C THR A 80 -11.08 8.36 -2.94
N THR A 81 -10.87 7.10 -3.27
CA THR A 81 -10.67 6.59 -4.62
C THR A 81 -11.58 5.39 -4.84
N TYR A 82 -11.43 4.71 -5.94
CA TYR A 82 -12.28 3.58 -6.27
C TYR A 82 -11.48 2.41 -6.82
N HIS A 83 -12.01 1.20 -6.59
CA HIS A 83 -11.61 0.01 -7.32
C HIS A 83 -11.89 0.19 -8.82
N ARG A 84 -11.24 -0.62 -9.65
CA ARG A 84 -11.56 -0.64 -11.08
C ARG A 84 -13.05 -0.92 -11.28
N ARG A 85 -13.73 0.02 -11.93
CA ARG A 85 -15.19 -0.07 -12.11
C ARG A 85 -15.54 -1.23 -13.03
N ARG A 86 -16.10 -2.29 -12.45
CA ARG A 86 -16.80 -3.34 -13.24
C ARG A 86 -18.22 -2.88 -13.57
N ASP A 87 -18.86 -2.17 -12.66
CA ASP A 87 -20.18 -1.55 -12.84
C ASP A 87 -20.09 -0.07 -12.43
N PRO A 88 -20.21 0.87 -13.41
CA PRO A 88 -20.19 2.31 -13.09
C PRO A 88 -21.31 2.77 -12.13
N ALA A 89 -22.41 2.00 -12.03
CA ALA A 89 -23.51 2.33 -11.14
C ALA A 89 -23.25 1.93 -9.66
N LEU A 90 -22.23 1.08 -9.42
CA LEU A 90 -21.88 0.58 -8.08
C LEU A 90 -20.37 0.71 -7.84
N PRO A 91 -19.85 1.94 -7.70
CA PRO A 91 -18.44 2.13 -7.45
C PRO A 91 -18.07 1.61 -6.05
N GLU A 92 -17.13 0.68 -5.96
CA GLU A 92 -16.58 0.26 -4.67
C GLU A 92 -15.50 1.25 -4.23
N ARG A 93 -15.72 1.83 -3.06
CA ARG A 93 -14.80 2.81 -2.50
C ARG A 93 -13.50 2.16 -2.02
N ASN A 94 -12.41 2.80 -2.35
CA ASN A 94 -11.10 2.61 -1.76
C ASN A 94 -10.65 3.94 -1.11
N VAL A 95 -9.82 3.88 -0.09
CA VAL A 95 -9.17 5.05 0.51
C VAL A 95 -7.68 4.85 0.38
N ILE A 96 -7.02 5.77 -0.30
CA ILE A 96 -5.56 5.86 -0.27
C ILE A 96 -5.15 6.68 0.95
N PHE A 97 -4.06 6.29 1.59
CA PHE A 97 -3.54 6.99 2.77
C PHE A 97 -2.12 7.48 2.51
N PHE A 98 -1.91 8.77 2.76
CA PHE A 98 -0.56 9.33 2.89
C PHE A 98 -0.25 9.52 4.37
N MET A 99 0.96 9.18 4.76
CA MET A 99 1.44 9.19 6.14
C MET A 99 2.71 10.01 6.20
N GLU A 100 2.67 11.12 6.92
CA GLU A 100 3.77 12.08 7.03
C GLU A 100 4.44 11.99 8.40
N PHE A 101 5.73 11.68 8.39
CA PHE A 101 6.61 11.58 9.56
C PHE A 101 7.62 12.74 9.51
N GLY A 102 7.16 13.95 9.81
CA GLY A 102 7.95 15.17 9.61
C GLY A 102 8.17 15.46 8.13
N ASP A 103 9.39 15.29 7.65
CA ASP A 103 9.77 15.51 6.24
C ASP A 103 9.77 14.23 5.39
N PHE A 104 9.26 13.11 5.92
CA PHE A 104 9.22 11.81 5.24
C PHE A 104 7.79 11.37 4.99
N THR A 105 7.41 11.18 3.73
CA THR A 105 6.05 10.83 3.31
C THR A 105 5.95 9.44 2.70
N ILE A 106 5.00 8.64 3.20
CA ILE A 106 4.66 7.32 2.64
C ILE A 106 3.24 7.35 2.09
N GLY A 107 3.06 6.88 0.85
CA GLY A 107 1.75 6.61 0.26
C GLY A 107 1.41 5.12 0.29
N HIS A 108 0.20 4.77 0.75
CA HIS A 108 -0.38 3.43 0.65
C HIS A 108 -1.65 3.52 -0.19
N LEU A 109 -1.63 2.94 -1.39
CA LEU A 109 -2.70 3.15 -2.37
C LEU A 109 -3.88 2.17 -2.22
N GLY A 110 -3.83 1.23 -1.23
CA GLY A 110 -4.87 0.23 -1.04
C GLY A 110 -5.13 -0.55 -2.33
N ASP A 111 -6.38 -0.69 -2.69
CA ASP A 111 -6.82 -1.32 -3.94
C ASP A 111 -7.21 -0.26 -5.00
N LEU A 112 -6.38 0.75 -5.17
CA LEU A 112 -6.58 1.75 -6.23
C LEU A 112 -6.78 1.06 -7.58
N GLY A 113 -7.88 1.36 -8.26
CA GLY A 113 -8.24 0.68 -9.52
C GLY A 113 -8.26 1.59 -10.75
N GLU A 114 -8.27 2.90 -10.53
CA GLU A 114 -8.28 3.91 -11.59
C GLU A 114 -7.14 4.89 -11.39
N VAL A 115 -6.55 5.36 -12.48
CA VAL A 115 -5.50 6.39 -12.44
C VAL A 115 -6.15 7.71 -12.02
N PRO A 116 -5.70 8.37 -10.94
CA PRO A 116 -6.20 9.68 -10.55
C PRO A 116 -5.92 10.72 -11.63
N SER A 117 -6.77 11.71 -11.75
CA SER A 117 -6.48 12.87 -12.59
C SER A 117 -5.38 13.74 -11.97
N GLN A 118 -4.69 14.51 -12.80
CA GLN A 118 -3.67 15.46 -12.33
C GLN A 118 -4.25 16.45 -11.29
N SER A 119 -5.49 16.92 -11.49
CA SER A 119 -6.16 17.83 -10.55
C SER A 119 -6.44 17.18 -9.20
N GLU A 120 -6.79 15.88 -9.15
CA GLU A 120 -6.99 15.16 -7.89
C GLU A 120 -5.69 15.00 -7.11
N ILE A 121 -4.55 14.85 -7.80
CA ILE A 121 -3.23 14.78 -7.15
C ILE A 121 -2.81 16.17 -6.64
N GLU A 122 -2.99 17.23 -7.44
CA GLU A 122 -2.66 18.59 -7.04
C GLU A 122 -3.48 19.08 -5.84
N GLU A 123 -4.76 18.68 -5.73
CA GLU A 123 -5.63 18.99 -4.60
C GLU A 123 -5.17 18.37 -3.28
N LEU A 124 -4.32 17.31 -3.31
CA LEU A 124 -3.79 16.69 -2.10
C LEU A 124 -2.77 17.58 -1.37
N ASP A 125 -2.22 18.58 -2.06
CA ASP A 125 -1.17 19.47 -1.53
C ASP A 125 -0.04 18.71 -0.79
N LEU A 126 0.22 17.49 -1.26
CA LEU A 126 1.29 16.66 -0.74
C LEU A 126 2.63 17.19 -1.27
N GLY A 127 3.60 17.24 -0.40
CA GLY A 127 4.98 17.41 -0.81
C GLY A 127 5.48 16.20 -1.63
N GLU A 128 6.79 16.01 -1.67
CA GLU A 128 7.38 14.82 -2.29
C GLU A 128 6.94 13.53 -1.56
N VAL A 129 6.56 12.50 -2.31
CA VAL A 129 6.30 11.17 -1.76
C VAL A 129 7.60 10.36 -1.80
N ASP A 130 8.11 9.99 -0.64
CA ASP A 130 9.37 9.26 -0.53
C ASP A 130 9.24 7.78 -0.84
N VAL A 131 8.20 7.15 -0.30
CA VAL A 131 7.90 5.73 -0.49
C VAL A 131 6.45 5.56 -0.90
N MET A 132 6.19 4.77 -1.93
CA MET A 132 4.82 4.49 -2.37
C MET A 132 4.56 3.00 -2.52
N MET A 133 3.55 2.51 -1.81
CA MET A 133 3.04 1.14 -1.88
C MET A 133 1.93 1.09 -2.92
N VAL A 134 2.18 0.40 -4.04
CA VAL A 134 1.35 0.44 -5.25
C VAL A 134 0.79 -0.94 -5.55
N PRO A 135 -0.55 -1.11 -5.71
CA PRO A 135 -1.12 -2.35 -6.19
C PRO A 135 -0.78 -2.54 -7.67
N VAL A 136 -0.23 -3.71 -8.04
CA VAL A 136 0.27 -3.98 -9.40
C VAL A 136 -0.30 -5.26 -10.03
N GLY A 137 -1.17 -5.97 -9.29
CA GLY A 137 -1.63 -7.30 -9.70
C GLY A 137 -2.85 -7.30 -10.63
N GLY A 138 -3.43 -6.17 -10.96
CA GLY A 138 -4.63 -6.13 -11.80
C GLY A 138 -5.89 -6.59 -11.08
N GLY A 139 -6.79 -7.27 -11.79
CA GLY A 139 -8.11 -7.63 -11.25
C GLY A 139 -8.99 -6.40 -11.05
N ASP A 140 -9.35 -6.10 -9.80
CA ASP A 140 -10.10 -4.91 -9.43
C ASP A 140 -9.20 -3.71 -9.10
N THR A 141 -7.87 -3.89 -9.17
CA THR A 141 -6.86 -2.86 -8.90
C THR A 141 -6.15 -2.42 -10.18
N LEU A 142 -5.15 -1.56 -10.04
CA LEU A 142 -4.30 -1.16 -11.16
C LEU A 142 -3.63 -2.39 -11.79
N ASP A 143 -3.73 -2.50 -13.11
CA ASP A 143 -2.87 -3.39 -13.87
C ASP A 143 -1.44 -2.81 -13.98
N PRO A 144 -0.43 -3.59 -14.39
CA PRO A 144 0.95 -3.12 -14.48
C PRO A 144 1.14 -1.80 -15.23
N THR A 145 0.46 -1.62 -16.36
CA THR A 145 0.59 -0.40 -17.19
C THR A 145 0.08 0.84 -16.45
N ARG A 146 -1.11 0.74 -15.82
CA ARG A 146 -1.68 1.83 -15.02
C ARG A 146 -0.88 2.11 -13.74
N ALA A 147 -0.30 1.07 -13.15
CA ALA A 147 0.58 1.24 -12.00
C ALA A 147 1.81 2.08 -12.35
N VAL A 148 2.42 1.84 -13.52
CA VAL A 148 3.53 2.65 -14.03
C VAL A 148 3.10 4.11 -14.29
N GLU A 149 1.89 4.32 -14.83
CA GLU A 149 1.33 5.66 -15.03
C GLU A 149 1.19 6.42 -13.71
N VAL A 150 0.60 5.78 -12.69
CA VAL A 150 0.46 6.39 -11.34
C VAL A 150 1.83 6.68 -10.71
N ILE A 151 2.81 5.79 -10.83
CA ILE A 151 4.17 6.02 -10.36
C ILE A 151 4.79 7.24 -11.04
N GLY A 152 4.59 7.40 -12.35
CA GLY A 152 5.08 8.57 -13.09
C GLY A 152 4.42 9.90 -12.71
N MET A 153 3.22 9.86 -12.11
CA MET A 153 2.55 11.08 -11.63
C MET A 153 3.04 11.52 -10.25
N PHE A 154 3.39 10.60 -9.37
CA PHE A 154 3.87 10.89 -8.01
C PHE A 154 5.40 10.96 -7.89
N GLU A 155 6.12 10.37 -8.83
CA GLU A 155 7.59 10.31 -8.87
C GLU A 155 8.23 9.93 -7.51
N PRO A 156 7.75 8.85 -6.83
CA PRO A 156 8.27 8.47 -5.53
C PRO A 156 9.73 8.02 -5.62
N LYS A 157 10.48 8.17 -4.54
CA LYS A 157 11.90 7.70 -4.48
C LYS A 157 11.98 6.18 -4.40
N ILE A 158 11.05 5.54 -3.69
CA ILE A 158 10.96 4.07 -3.56
C ILE A 158 9.54 3.63 -3.88
N VAL A 159 9.42 2.67 -4.80
CA VAL A 159 8.16 1.98 -5.11
C VAL A 159 8.18 0.59 -4.48
N ILE A 160 7.14 0.28 -3.73
CA ILE A 160 6.90 -1.05 -3.18
C ILE A 160 5.68 -1.64 -3.88
N PRO A 161 5.86 -2.59 -4.82
CA PRO A 161 4.72 -3.26 -5.44
C PRO A 161 4.01 -4.14 -4.42
N MET A 162 2.69 -4.13 -4.45
CA MET A 162 1.82 -4.92 -3.57
C MET A 162 0.62 -5.48 -4.33
N HIS A 163 -0.20 -6.30 -3.66
CA HIS A 163 -1.45 -6.85 -4.19
C HIS A 163 -1.26 -7.56 -5.54
N PHE A 164 -0.22 -8.39 -5.65
CA PHE A 164 0.10 -9.22 -6.80
C PHE A 164 -0.01 -10.71 -6.46
N GLN A 165 0.00 -11.57 -7.47
CA GLN A 165 -0.13 -13.02 -7.31
C GLN A 165 0.99 -13.58 -6.41
N GLN A 166 0.60 -14.38 -5.41
CA GLN A 166 1.48 -15.10 -4.50
C GLN A 166 1.08 -16.58 -4.49
N PRO A 167 2.03 -17.51 -4.35
CA PRO A 167 1.76 -18.96 -4.41
C PRO A 167 0.78 -19.45 -3.33
N GLU A 168 0.77 -18.79 -2.17
CA GLU A 168 0.00 -19.15 -0.99
C GLU A 168 -1.45 -18.68 -1.03
N LEU A 169 -1.81 -17.79 -1.96
CA LEU A 169 -3.17 -17.28 -2.07
C LEU A 169 -4.15 -18.36 -2.47
N THR A 170 -5.36 -18.32 -1.92
CA THR A 170 -6.44 -19.21 -2.35
C THR A 170 -6.79 -19.00 -3.82
N ALA A 171 -7.30 -20.04 -4.49
CA ALA A 171 -7.58 -20.02 -5.92
C ALA A 171 -8.41 -18.81 -6.40
N PRO A 172 -9.48 -18.35 -5.70
CA PRO A 172 -10.22 -17.17 -6.13
C PRO A 172 -9.38 -15.88 -6.16
N TRP A 173 -8.46 -15.72 -5.21
CA TRP A 173 -7.55 -14.57 -5.15
C TRP A 173 -6.43 -14.70 -6.18
N ALA A 174 -5.75 -15.85 -6.19
CA ALA A 174 -4.63 -16.11 -7.11
C ALA A 174 -5.03 -15.98 -8.58
N ALA A 175 -6.26 -16.40 -8.96
CA ALA A 175 -6.74 -16.39 -10.33
C ALA A 175 -7.01 -14.97 -10.88
N GLN A 176 -7.15 -13.98 -10.01
CA GLN A 176 -7.45 -12.60 -10.41
C GLN A 176 -6.20 -11.73 -10.51
N LEU A 177 -5.09 -12.17 -9.92
CA LEU A 177 -3.89 -11.38 -9.78
C LEU A 177 -2.78 -11.82 -10.73
N GLU A 178 -2.06 -10.87 -11.25
CA GLU A 178 -0.89 -11.07 -12.07
C GLU A 178 0.39 -11.12 -11.21
N PRO A 179 1.42 -11.86 -11.66
CA PRO A 179 2.70 -11.89 -10.97
C PRO A 179 3.44 -10.55 -11.07
N VAL A 180 4.24 -10.24 -10.06
CA VAL A 180 5.02 -8.99 -9.99
C VAL A 180 5.98 -8.78 -11.17
N ASP A 181 6.46 -9.87 -11.79
CA ASP A 181 7.35 -9.81 -12.95
C ASP A 181 6.75 -9.06 -14.15
N LYS A 182 5.41 -9.03 -14.27
CA LYS A 182 4.77 -8.25 -15.33
C LYS A 182 4.94 -6.76 -15.08
N PHE A 183 4.75 -6.33 -13.84
CA PHE A 183 4.97 -4.94 -13.45
C PHE A 183 6.44 -4.52 -13.63
N LEU A 184 7.39 -5.34 -13.19
CA LEU A 184 8.81 -5.02 -13.35
C LEU A 184 9.23 -4.86 -14.81
N ARG A 185 8.70 -5.71 -15.70
CA ARG A 185 8.91 -5.58 -17.15
C ARG A 185 8.30 -4.31 -17.72
N GLU A 186 7.08 -3.96 -17.29
CA GLU A 186 6.40 -2.74 -17.74
C GLU A 186 7.13 -1.49 -17.28
N LEU A 187 7.62 -1.49 -16.05
CA LEU A 187 8.45 -0.40 -15.51
C LEU A 187 9.87 -0.34 -16.13
N GLY A 188 10.29 -1.42 -16.82
CA GLY A 188 11.60 -1.48 -17.48
C GLY A 188 12.78 -1.75 -16.53
N VAL A 189 12.52 -2.36 -15.36
CA VAL A 189 13.54 -2.67 -14.36
C VAL A 189 13.73 -4.17 -14.17
N SER A 190 14.95 -4.57 -13.80
CA SER A 190 15.23 -5.93 -13.34
C SER A 190 14.76 -6.11 -11.90
N ALA A 191 14.37 -7.34 -11.53
CA ALA A 191 13.96 -7.64 -10.17
C ALA A 191 15.12 -7.40 -9.18
N PRO A 192 14.95 -6.51 -8.19
CA PRO A 192 15.94 -6.38 -7.12
C PRO A 192 15.89 -7.60 -6.19
N GLU A 193 16.95 -7.79 -5.40
CA GLU A 193 16.96 -8.80 -4.35
C GLU A 193 15.91 -8.47 -3.29
N PRO A 194 14.98 -9.41 -2.97
CA PRO A 194 13.94 -9.14 -1.98
C PRO A 194 14.50 -9.02 -0.56
N GLU A 195 13.95 -8.10 0.21
CA GLU A 195 14.33 -7.83 1.60
C GLU A 195 13.25 -8.29 2.58
N SER A 196 13.64 -8.72 3.78
CA SER A 196 12.68 -9.03 4.84
C SER A 196 12.16 -7.78 5.55
N VAL A 197 12.96 -6.71 5.58
CA VAL A 197 12.65 -5.41 6.18
C VAL A 197 13.38 -4.33 5.38
N LEU A 198 12.65 -3.40 4.83
CA LEU A 198 13.24 -2.19 4.24
C LEU A 198 13.55 -1.20 5.39
N LYS A 199 14.82 -0.84 5.50
CA LYS A 199 15.27 0.22 6.41
C LYS A 199 15.59 1.47 5.61
N VAL A 200 14.83 2.53 5.83
CA VAL A 200 14.94 3.76 5.05
C VAL A 200 14.87 4.99 5.94
N SER A 201 15.56 6.04 5.53
CA SER A 201 15.54 7.38 6.12
C SER A 201 15.65 8.41 5.01
N LYS A 202 15.31 9.67 5.28
CA LYS A 202 15.41 10.76 4.29
C LYS A 202 16.80 10.84 3.65
N SER A 203 17.84 10.64 4.44
CA SER A 203 19.24 10.67 3.99
C SER A 203 19.69 9.45 3.18
N SER A 204 18.93 8.35 3.20
CA SER A 204 19.24 7.12 2.46
C SER A 204 18.38 6.94 1.22
N LEU A 205 17.53 7.90 0.89
CA LEU A 205 16.71 7.85 -0.32
C LEU A 205 17.57 7.91 -1.58
N PRO A 206 17.21 7.12 -2.61
CA PRO A 206 17.92 7.18 -3.90
C PRO A 206 17.61 8.49 -4.64
N GLU A 207 18.49 8.90 -5.53
CA GLU A 207 18.26 10.07 -6.39
C GLU A 207 17.15 9.79 -7.41
N GLU A 208 17.17 8.58 -8.01
CA GLU A 208 16.18 8.12 -8.97
C GLU A 208 15.24 7.10 -8.32
N THR A 209 14.02 6.96 -8.87
CA THR A 209 13.02 5.98 -8.40
C THR A 209 13.59 4.56 -8.44
N GLN A 210 13.52 3.85 -7.32
CA GLN A 210 13.90 2.44 -7.20
C GLN A 210 12.73 1.57 -6.74
N VAL A 211 12.76 0.29 -7.13
CA VAL A 211 11.79 -0.70 -6.65
C VAL A 211 12.38 -1.46 -5.47
N ALA A 212 11.60 -1.62 -4.39
CA ALA A 212 11.92 -2.53 -3.28
C ALA A 212 10.98 -3.72 -3.31
N LEU A 213 11.53 -4.93 -3.40
CA LEU A 213 10.77 -6.19 -3.25
C LEU A 213 10.94 -6.76 -1.85
N PHE A 214 9.93 -7.50 -1.40
CA PHE A 214 9.95 -8.07 -0.06
C PHE A 214 9.83 -9.60 -0.06
N ILE A 215 10.52 -10.20 0.90
CA ILE A 215 10.17 -11.53 1.40
C ILE A 215 9.01 -11.35 2.36
N MET A 216 7.90 -12.08 2.14
CA MET A 216 6.73 -12.02 3.01
C MET A 216 7.09 -12.48 4.43
N SER A 217 6.79 -11.65 5.42
CA SER A 217 7.00 -11.98 6.84
C SER A 217 5.87 -12.88 7.35
N GLN A 218 6.22 -13.84 8.20
CA GLN A 218 5.29 -14.81 8.81
C GLN A 218 5.05 -14.50 10.29
#